data_a9f30eace2111687a1f2c962df718129
#
_entry.id   a9f30eace2111687a1f2c962df718129
#
_cell.length_a   1.000
_cell.length_b   1.000
_cell.length_c   1.000
_cell.angle_alpha   90.00
_cell.angle_beta   90.00
_cell.angle_gamma   90.00
#
_symmetry.space_group_name_H-M   'P 1'
#
loop_
_entity.id
_entity.type
_entity.pdbx_description
1 polymer ?
#
loop_
_entity_poly.entity_id
_entity_poly.type
_entity_poly.pdbx_seq_one_letter_code
_entity_poly.pdbx_strand_id
1 'polypeptide(L)'
;MPDVTNFTYKLDGRVIATNDAIISGREVRTIGGLNPASGYILIQIADGSTRSIGLEEPTDLRQMPQPEFLSFEGDRTFSLTVNERGWEWGAAKLSAADIYRYASIDEELELILDSAGDAVIPADGEVTLGGQGVERIRSREAKTVVIKVTGDRIRCPRKSSAIVRLHFSPTLTPTSRNSSTR
;
A
#
# COMPACT_ATOMS: atom_id res chain seq x y z
N MET A 1 7.71 -24.82 -38.30
CA MET A 1 6.72 -24.71 -37.23
C MET A 1 6.64 -23.25 -36.88
N PRO A 2 5.46 -22.61 -36.84
CA PRO A 2 5.40 -21.22 -36.38
C PRO A 2 5.92 -21.18 -34.95
N ASP A 3 6.76 -20.19 -34.66
CA ASP A 3 7.29 -19.91 -33.34
C ASP A 3 6.07 -19.46 -32.48
N VAL A 4 5.66 -20.31 -31.54
CA VAL A 4 4.54 -19.98 -30.65
C VAL A 4 5.06 -19.00 -29.63
N THR A 5 4.86 -17.71 -29.89
CA THR A 5 5.23 -16.67 -28.92
C THR A 5 4.27 -16.77 -27.74
N ASN A 6 4.74 -17.32 -26.63
CA ASN A 6 3.97 -17.34 -25.38
C ASN A 6 4.12 -16.00 -24.66
N PHE A 7 2.99 -15.35 -24.41
CA PHE A 7 2.91 -14.19 -23.53
C PHE A 7 2.61 -14.64 -22.11
N THR A 8 3.10 -13.90 -21.14
CA THR A 8 2.84 -14.18 -19.74
C THR A 8 2.37 -12.94 -19.00
N TYR A 9 1.47 -13.13 -18.06
CA TYR A 9 1.03 -12.10 -17.11
C TYR A 9 0.90 -12.71 -15.72
N LYS A 10 0.83 -11.85 -14.71
CA LYS A 10 0.54 -12.28 -13.34
C LYS A 10 -0.90 -11.94 -12.97
N LEU A 11 -1.58 -12.85 -12.33
CA LEU A 11 -2.87 -12.62 -11.68
C LEU A 11 -2.78 -13.13 -10.24
N ASP A 12 -2.96 -12.22 -9.27
CA ASP A 12 -2.83 -12.50 -7.83
C ASP A 12 -1.50 -13.23 -7.49
N GLY A 13 -0.41 -12.74 -8.10
CA GLY A 13 0.94 -13.30 -7.94
C GLY A 13 1.22 -14.59 -8.73
N ARG A 14 0.22 -15.22 -9.35
CA ARG A 14 0.39 -16.43 -10.18
C ARG A 14 0.72 -16.05 -11.61
N VAL A 15 1.75 -16.67 -12.18
CA VAL A 15 2.11 -16.50 -13.59
C VAL A 15 1.18 -17.34 -14.47
N ILE A 16 0.55 -16.71 -15.43
CA ILE A 16 -0.34 -17.33 -16.41
C ILE A 16 0.26 -17.12 -17.81
N ALA A 17 0.30 -18.17 -18.61
CA ALA A 17 0.75 -18.12 -20.00
C ALA A 17 -0.46 -18.12 -20.95
N THR A 18 -0.35 -17.37 -22.04
CA THR A 18 -1.32 -17.34 -23.14
C THR A 18 -0.62 -17.22 -24.48
N ASN A 19 -1.28 -17.67 -25.55
CA ASN A 19 -0.79 -17.48 -26.91
C ASN A 19 -1.30 -16.17 -27.52
N ASP A 20 -2.24 -15.50 -26.85
CA ASP A 20 -2.86 -14.29 -27.35
C ASP A 20 -2.05 -13.06 -26.90
N ALA A 21 -1.63 -12.27 -27.87
CA ALA A 21 -0.92 -11.01 -27.62
C ALA A 21 -1.80 -9.91 -27.04
N ILE A 22 -3.11 -10.00 -27.30
CA ILE A 22 -4.15 -9.06 -26.80
C ILE A 22 -5.20 -9.91 -26.11
N ILE A 23 -5.45 -9.60 -24.82
CA ILE A 23 -6.46 -10.28 -24.02
C ILE A 23 -7.43 -9.28 -23.43
N SER A 24 -8.68 -9.66 -23.33
CA SER A 24 -9.72 -8.85 -22.66
C SER A 24 -9.69 -9.06 -21.14
N GLY A 25 -10.22 -8.10 -20.41
CA GLY A 25 -10.38 -8.25 -18.96
C GLY A 25 -11.28 -9.45 -18.59
N ARG A 26 -12.20 -9.85 -19.46
CA ARG A 26 -13.01 -11.07 -19.32
C ARG A 26 -12.16 -12.33 -19.40
N GLU A 27 -11.29 -12.41 -20.40
CA GLU A 27 -10.39 -13.55 -20.59
C GLU A 27 -9.43 -13.71 -19.43
N VAL A 28 -8.83 -12.61 -18.94
CA VAL A 28 -7.96 -12.65 -17.75
C VAL A 28 -8.70 -13.27 -16.56
N ARG A 29 -9.94 -12.82 -16.29
CA ARG A 29 -10.74 -13.35 -15.18
C ARG A 29 -11.11 -14.83 -15.41
N THR A 30 -11.56 -15.19 -16.61
CA THR A 30 -12.00 -16.56 -16.92
C THR A 30 -10.83 -17.55 -16.84
N ILE A 31 -9.69 -17.22 -17.45
CA ILE A 31 -8.48 -18.06 -17.41
C ILE A 31 -7.97 -18.17 -15.95
N GLY A 32 -8.09 -17.10 -15.18
CA GLY A 32 -7.77 -17.07 -13.76
C GLY A 32 -8.70 -17.89 -12.86
N GLY A 33 -9.82 -18.40 -13.41
CA GLY A 33 -10.80 -19.17 -12.66
C GLY A 33 -11.80 -18.32 -11.88
N LEU A 34 -11.91 -17.01 -12.18
CA LEU A 34 -12.83 -16.08 -11.54
C LEU A 34 -14.21 -16.20 -12.20
N ASN A 35 -15.15 -16.81 -11.52
CA ASN A 35 -16.47 -17.14 -12.08
C ASN A 35 -17.61 -16.75 -11.13
N PRO A 36 -18.61 -15.96 -11.57
CA PRO A 36 -18.69 -15.32 -12.88
C PRO A 36 -17.67 -14.18 -13.03
N ALA A 37 -17.13 -13.99 -14.24
CA ALA A 37 -16.13 -12.94 -14.50
C ALA A 37 -16.61 -11.53 -14.12
N SER A 38 -17.93 -11.27 -14.23
CA SER A 38 -18.57 -10.01 -13.86
C SER A 38 -18.66 -9.78 -12.35
N GLY A 39 -18.45 -10.79 -11.53
CA GLY A 39 -18.46 -10.68 -10.06
C GLY A 39 -17.13 -10.22 -9.48
N TYR A 40 -16.15 -9.93 -10.34
CA TYR A 40 -14.81 -9.56 -9.90
C TYR A 40 -14.35 -8.25 -10.56
N ILE A 41 -13.73 -7.40 -9.75
CA ILE A 41 -12.96 -6.25 -10.20
C ILE A 41 -11.56 -6.75 -10.58
N LEU A 42 -11.03 -6.30 -11.69
CA LEU A 42 -9.66 -6.55 -12.12
C LEU A 42 -8.89 -5.23 -12.08
N ILE A 43 -7.83 -5.19 -11.31
CA ILE A 43 -6.94 -4.04 -11.19
C ILE A 43 -5.61 -4.38 -11.89
N GLN A 44 -5.19 -3.53 -12.80
CA GLN A 44 -3.88 -3.58 -13.44
C GLN A 44 -2.92 -2.70 -12.67
N ILE A 45 -1.71 -3.21 -12.42
CA ILE A 45 -0.61 -2.46 -11.83
C ILE A 45 0.34 -2.06 -12.95
N ALA A 46 0.64 -0.78 -13.05
CA ALA A 46 1.56 -0.23 -14.04
C ALA A 46 2.26 1.03 -13.50
N ASP A 47 3.58 1.05 -13.60
CA ASP A 47 4.42 2.23 -13.32
C ASP A 47 4.13 2.94 -11.99
N GLY A 48 3.88 2.17 -10.93
CA GLY A 48 3.57 2.72 -9.61
C GLY A 48 2.18 3.34 -9.50
N SER A 49 1.27 2.98 -10.40
CA SER A 49 -0.16 3.32 -10.36
C SER A 49 -1.02 2.07 -10.55
N THR A 50 -2.30 2.18 -10.25
CA THR A 50 -3.25 1.09 -10.42
C THR A 50 -4.52 1.60 -11.11
N ARG A 51 -5.11 0.79 -11.99
CA ARG A 51 -6.36 1.12 -12.65
C ARG A 51 -7.24 -0.11 -12.82
N SER A 52 -8.54 0.08 -12.81
CA SER A 52 -9.49 -0.99 -13.11
C SER A 52 -9.53 -1.30 -14.61
N ILE A 53 -9.69 -2.59 -14.91
CA ILE A 53 -9.85 -3.09 -16.29
C ILE A 53 -11.28 -3.58 -16.46
N GLY A 54 -11.98 -3.01 -17.44
CA GLY A 54 -13.30 -3.42 -17.81
C GLY A 54 -13.34 -4.84 -18.38
N LEU A 55 -14.54 -5.47 -18.42
CA LEU A 55 -14.69 -6.84 -18.95
C LEU A 55 -14.24 -6.97 -20.39
N GLU A 56 -14.64 -6.04 -21.24
CA GLU A 56 -14.34 -6.06 -22.66
C GLU A 56 -13.11 -5.20 -23.03
N GLU A 57 -12.43 -4.65 -22.03
CA GLU A 57 -11.26 -3.81 -22.25
C GLU A 57 -10.07 -4.67 -22.67
N PRO A 58 -9.45 -4.39 -23.84
CA PRO A 58 -8.30 -5.13 -24.30
C PRO A 58 -7.01 -4.67 -23.60
N THR A 59 -6.14 -5.61 -23.29
CA THR A 59 -4.77 -5.37 -22.81
C THR A 59 -3.79 -5.98 -23.80
N ASP A 60 -2.86 -5.18 -24.33
CA ASP A 60 -1.82 -5.63 -25.22
C ASP A 60 -0.58 -6.06 -24.41
N LEU A 61 -0.35 -7.37 -24.34
CA LEU A 61 0.74 -7.98 -23.56
C LEU A 61 2.13 -7.73 -24.16
N ARG A 62 2.21 -7.24 -25.41
CA ARG A 62 3.48 -6.87 -26.04
C ARG A 62 4.06 -5.57 -25.50
N GLN A 63 3.20 -4.70 -24.99
CA GLN A 63 3.58 -3.36 -24.54
C GLN A 63 4.14 -3.33 -23.12
N MET A 64 3.88 -4.38 -22.35
CA MET A 64 4.32 -4.49 -20.96
C MET A 64 5.02 -5.82 -20.73
N PRO A 65 6.29 -5.81 -20.30
CA PRO A 65 6.95 -7.04 -19.89
C PRO A 65 6.26 -7.54 -18.60
N GLN A 66 5.51 -8.61 -18.72
CA GLN A 66 4.85 -9.30 -17.61
C GLN A 66 3.86 -8.42 -16.80
N PRO A 67 2.73 -7.99 -17.40
CA PRO A 67 1.72 -7.19 -16.69
C PRO A 67 1.19 -7.93 -15.46
N GLU A 68 0.96 -7.20 -14.38
CA GLU A 68 0.44 -7.73 -13.13
C GLU A 68 -0.98 -7.25 -12.90
N PHE A 69 -1.84 -8.20 -12.55
CA PHE A 69 -3.25 -7.95 -12.23
C PHE A 69 -3.58 -8.48 -10.84
N LEU A 70 -4.50 -7.79 -10.18
CA LEU A 70 -5.11 -8.21 -8.93
C LEU A 70 -6.61 -8.36 -9.13
N SER A 71 -7.19 -9.37 -8.51
CA SER A 71 -8.64 -9.60 -8.54
C SER A 71 -9.26 -9.34 -7.18
N PHE A 72 -10.45 -8.74 -7.19
CA PHE A 72 -11.24 -8.49 -5.98
C PHE A 72 -12.69 -8.89 -6.26
N GLU A 73 -13.28 -9.67 -5.36
CA GLU A 73 -14.70 -9.98 -5.43
C GLU A 73 -15.50 -8.72 -5.11
N GLY A 74 -16.42 -8.34 -6.01
CA GLY A 74 -17.25 -7.14 -5.85
C GLY A 74 -17.46 -6.39 -7.16
N ASP A 75 -18.15 -5.25 -7.05
CA ASP A 75 -18.56 -4.39 -8.15
C ASP A 75 -18.14 -2.92 -7.99
N ARG A 76 -17.44 -2.60 -6.88
CA ARG A 76 -17.08 -1.23 -6.52
C ARG A 76 -15.57 -1.02 -6.41
N THR A 77 -15.05 -0.06 -7.15
CA THR A 77 -13.68 0.45 -7.00
C THR A 77 -13.62 1.67 -6.09
N PHE A 78 -12.49 1.86 -5.45
CA PHE A 78 -12.16 3.00 -4.61
C PHE A 78 -11.04 3.79 -5.27
N SER A 79 -11.23 5.09 -5.45
CA SER A 79 -10.22 5.98 -6.03
C SER A 79 -9.43 6.67 -4.92
N LEU A 80 -8.11 6.68 -5.07
CA LEU A 80 -7.18 7.36 -4.17
C LEU A 80 -5.99 7.91 -4.95
N THR A 81 -5.09 8.61 -4.26
CA THR A 81 -3.81 9.01 -4.84
C THR A 81 -2.65 8.54 -3.96
N VAL A 82 -1.57 8.06 -4.59
CA VAL A 82 -0.31 7.73 -3.92
C VAL A 82 0.80 8.52 -4.60
N ASN A 83 1.48 9.39 -3.85
CA ASN A 83 2.49 10.32 -4.39
C ASN A 83 1.99 11.04 -5.65
N GLU A 84 0.78 11.61 -5.57
CA GLU A 84 0.09 12.37 -6.64
C GLU A 84 -0.32 11.54 -7.87
N ARG A 85 -0.05 10.23 -7.89
CA ARG A 85 -0.51 9.32 -8.95
C ARG A 85 -1.89 8.78 -8.60
N GLY A 86 -2.78 8.75 -9.59
CA GLY A 86 -4.13 8.17 -9.43
C GLY A 86 -4.06 6.66 -9.23
N TRP A 87 -4.83 6.17 -8.28
CA TRP A 87 -5.00 4.76 -7.99
C TRP A 87 -6.48 4.39 -7.94
N GLU A 88 -6.77 3.21 -8.44
CA GLU A 88 -8.03 2.51 -8.23
C GLU A 88 -7.78 1.21 -7.48
N TRP A 89 -8.60 0.91 -6.50
CA TRP A 89 -8.47 -0.28 -5.67
C TRP A 89 -9.79 -0.99 -5.52
N GLY A 90 -9.79 -2.32 -5.48
CA GLY A 90 -11.01 -3.13 -5.48
C GLY A 90 -11.53 -3.53 -4.10
N ALA A 91 -10.89 -3.10 -3.01
CA ALA A 91 -11.31 -3.40 -1.65
C ALA A 91 -11.44 -2.14 -0.80
N ALA A 92 -12.29 -2.19 0.23
CA ALA A 92 -12.47 -1.07 1.16
C ALA A 92 -11.27 -0.82 2.09
N LYS A 93 -10.27 -1.71 2.06
CA LYS A 93 -9.03 -1.60 2.83
C LYS A 93 -7.83 -1.78 1.93
N LEU A 94 -6.78 -1.02 2.19
CA LEU A 94 -5.52 -1.06 1.49
C LEU A 94 -4.39 -1.13 2.51
N SER A 95 -3.57 -2.20 2.46
CA SER A 95 -2.46 -2.37 3.40
C SER A 95 -1.27 -1.46 3.04
N ALA A 96 -0.50 -1.04 4.03
CA ALA A 96 0.74 -0.31 3.82
C ALA A 96 1.73 -1.12 2.96
N ALA A 97 1.79 -2.44 3.17
CA ALA A 97 2.65 -3.34 2.38
C ALA A 97 2.31 -3.31 0.88
N ASP A 98 1.01 -3.30 0.53
CA ASP A 98 0.57 -3.19 -0.87
C ASP A 98 0.94 -1.82 -1.46
N ILE A 99 0.82 -0.75 -0.67
CA ILE A 99 1.21 0.59 -1.10
C ILE A 99 2.71 0.63 -1.41
N TYR A 100 3.57 0.16 -0.50
CA TYR A 100 5.02 0.10 -0.72
C TYR A 100 5.35 -0.71 -1.97
N ARG A 101 4.77 -1.90 -2.08
CA ARG A 101 5.03 -2.83 -3.17
C ARG A 101 4.61 -2.27 -4.53
N TYR A 102 3.37 -1.85 -4.67
CA TYR A 102 2.80 -1.49 -5.97
C TYR A 102 3.10 -0.05 -6.39
N ALA A 103 3.35 0.85 -5.46
CA ALA A 103 3.85 2.19 -5.76
C ALA A 103 5.38 2.25 -5.94
N SER A 104 6.09 1.13 -5.69
CA SER A 104 7.56 1.08 -5.71
C SER A 104 8.19 2.11 -4.78
N ILE A 105 7.63 2.24 -3.58
CA ILE A 105 8.11 3.15 -2.54
C ILE A 105 9.13 2.38 -1.68
N ASP A 106 10.22 3.06 -1.32
CA ASP A 106 11.22 2.50 -0.41
C ASP A 106 10.61 2.31 1.00
N GLU A 107 10.75 1.12 1.58
CA GLU A 107 10.24 0.79 2.92
C GLU A 107 10.90 1.62 4.05
N GLU A 108 12.01 2.32 3.77
CA GLU A 108 12.63 3.26 4.71
C GLU A 108 11.84 4.58 4.84
N LEU A 109 10.95 4.87 3.89
CA LEU A 109 10.09 6.05 3.92
C LEU A 109 8.84 5.80 4.79
N GLU A 110 8.33 6.85 5.43
CA GLU A 110 7.04 6.81 6.10
C GLU A 110 5.91 7.09 5.12
N LEU A 111 4.82 6.32 5.20
CA LEU A 111 3.57 6.63 4.52
C LEU A 111 2.72 7.57 5.39
N ILE A 112 2.19 8.60 4.78
CA ILE A 112 1.35 9.61 5.41
C ILE A 112 0.01 9.65 4.71
N LEU A 113 -1.06 9.52 5.49
CA LEU A 113 -2.40 9.84 5.02
C LEU A 113 -2.56 11.37 5.12
N ASP A 114 -2.69 12.04 3.97
CA ASP A 114 -2.89 13.50 3.86
C ASP A 114 -4.34 13.84 4.26
N SER A 115 -4.57 13.83 5.54
CA SER A 115 -5.81 14.22 6.20
C SER A 115 -5.49 15.29 7.25
N ALA A 116 -6.50 15.84 7.91
CA ALA A 116 -6.29 16.80 8.99
C ALA A 116 -5.36 16.21 10.08
N GLY A 117 -4.08 16.55 10.02
CA GLY A 117 -3.06 16.13 10.99
C GLY A 117 -1.96 15.20 10.46
N ASP A 118 -1.87 14.95 9.15
CA ASP A 118 -0.78 14.14 8.54
C ASP A 118 -0.53 12.83 9.31
N ALA A 119 -1.54 11.97 9.38
CA ALA A 119 -1.45 10.72 10.12
C ALA A 119 -0.44 9.76 9.47
N VAL A 120 0.53 9.28 10.25
CA VAL A 120 1.46 8.25 9.80
C VAL A 120 0.72 6.92 9.69
N ILE A 121 0.83 6.26 8.55
CA ILE A 121 0.35 4.90 8.34
C ILE A 121 1.46 3.95 8.82
N PRO A 122 1.25 3.13 9.86
CA PRO A 122 2.24 2.15 10.29
C PRO A 122 2.58 1.16 9.18
N ALA A 123 3.80 0.60 9.17
CA ALA A 123 4.22 -0.36 8.14
C ALA A 123 3.35 -1.63 8.09
N ASP A 124 2.77 -2.02 9.22
CA ASP A 124 1.79 -3.12 9.37
C ASP A 124 0.34 -2.62 9.37
N GLY A 125 0.11 -1.35 9.03
CA GLY A 125 -1.19 -0.70 9.07
C GLY A 125 -2.01 -0.88 7.79
N GLU A 126 -3.27 -0.46 7.87
CA GLU A 126 -4.22 -0.42 6.76
C GLU A 126 -4.87 0.95 6.67
N VAL A 127 -5.20 1.36 5.45
CA VAL A 127 -6.03 2.54 5.17
C VAL A 127 -7.43 2.07 4.80
N THR A 128 -8.46 2.64 5.43
CA THR A 128 -9.85 2.42 5.04
C THR A 128 -10.22 3.43 3.96
N LEU A 129 -10.68 2.92 2.82
CA LEU A 129 -11.07 3.68 1.64
C LEU A 129 -12.57 3.91 1.61
N GLY A 130 -13.01 4.93 0.87
CA GLY A 130 -14.43 5.22 0.66
C GLY A 130 -15.07 6.10 1.72
N GLY A 131 -14.28 6.89 2.42
CA GLY A 131 -14.73 7.98 3.28
C GLY A 131 -15.35 9.14 2.50
N GLN A 132 -15.46 10.31 3.11
CA GLN A 132 -15.96 11.52 2.45
C GLN A 132 -14.84 12.21 1.65
N GLY A 133 -14.43 11.60 0.53
CA GLY A 133 -13.39 12.19 -0.31
C GLY A 133 -12.50 11.14 -0.97
N VAL A 134 -11.46 11.63 -1.62
CA VAL A 134 -10.40 10.81 -2.22
C VAL A 134 -9.24 10.80 -1.23
N GLU A 135 -8.88 9.63 -0.74
CA GLU A 135 -7.75 9.46 0.17
C GLU A 135 -6.46 9.80 -0.58
N ARG A 136 -5.61 10.58 0.07
CA ARG A 136 -4.31 10.98 -0.46
C ARG A 136 -3.22 10.42 0.43
N ILE A 137 -2.36 9.62 -0.16
CA ILE A 137 -1.22 9.02 0.53
C ILE A 137 0.05 9.57 -0.10
N ARG A 138 1.00 9.94 0.74
CA ARG A 138 2.32 10.37 0.29
C ARG A 138 3.41 9.70 1.11
N SER A 139 4.56 9.51 0.52
CA SER A 139 5.76 9.07 1.23
C SER A 139 6.63 10.25 1.62
N ARG A 140 7.32 10.15 2.74
CA ARG A 140 8.32 11.13 3.18
C ARG A 140 9.44 10.43 3.95
N GLU A 141 10.56 11.12 4.11
CA GLU A 141 11.61 10.68 5.02
C GLU A 141 11.10 10.64 6.47
N ALA A 142 11.44 9.56 7.19
CA ALA A 142 11.09 9.41 8.60
C ALA A 142 11.76 10.53 9.43
N LYS A 143 10.98 11.19 10.29
CA LYS A 143 11.51 12.22 11.19
C LYS A 143 12.40 11.55 12.23
N THR A 144 13.71 11.77 12.17
CA THR A 144 14.65 11.30 13.18
C THR A 144 14.67 12.27 14.35
N VAL A 145 14.20 11.82 15.51
CA VAL A 145 14.34 12.57 16.77
C VAL A 145 15.58 12.06 17.51
N VAL A 146 16.55 12.91 17.70
CA VAL A 146 17.73 12.60 18.53
C VAL A 146 17.39 12.89 19.99
N ILE A 147 17.16 11.84 20.77
CA ILE A 147 16.97 11.96 22.22
C ILE A 147 18.32 11.80 22.89
N LYS A 148 18.79 12.84 23.60
CA LYS A 148 20.00 12.79 24.42
C LYS A 148 19.63 12.29 25.83
N VAL A 149 19.92 11.03 26.12
CA VAL A 149 19.68 10.46 27.44
C VAL A 149 21.01 10.45 28.18
N THR A 150 21.08 11.20 29.28
CA THR A 150 22.19 11.18 30.29
C THR A 150 23.61 11.17 29.68
N GLY A 151 23.91 12.07 28.77
CA GLY A 151 25.28 12.29 28.29
C GLY A 151 25.79 11.37 27.18
N ASP A 152 25.21 10.21 26.97
CA ASP A 152 25.62 9.29 25.92
C ASP A 152 24.71 9.33 24.71
N ARG A 153 25.32 9.31 23.52
CA ARG A 153 24.59 9.24 22.26
C ARG A 153 24.16 7.78 22.00
N ILE A 154 22.88 7.49 22.09
CA ILE A 154 22.36 6.22 21.62
C ILE A 154 22.26 6.29 20.09
N ARG A 155 23.15 5.58 19.38
CA ARG A 155 22.98 5.33 17.94
C ARG A 155 21.95 4.22 17.82
N CYS A 156 20.74 4.55 17.33
CA CYS A 156 19.83 3.53 16.85
C CYS A 156 20.44 2.90 15.59
N PRO A 157 20.65 1.57 15.54
CA PRO A 157 21.10 0.92 14.32
C PRO A 157 20.01 1.04 13.26
N ARG A 158 20.38 1.50 12.08
CA ARG A 158 19.55 1.46 10.88
C ARG A 158 19.28 -0.02 10.55
N LYS A 159 18.19 -0.53 10.93
CA LYS A 159 17.54 -1.82 10.59
C LYS A 159 16.98 -2.45 11.85
N SER A 160 15.86 -1.94 12.30
CA SER A 160 14.85 -2.72 13.04
C SER A 160 13.63 -1.84 13.25
N SER A 161 12.50 -2.29 12.81
CA SER A 161 11.18 -1.73 13.16
C SER A 161 10.90 -2.03 14.64
N ALA A 162 11.71 -1.50 15.53
CA ALA A 162 11.46 -1.55 16.95
C ALA A 162 10.73 -0.28 17.35
N ILE A 163 9.41 -0.36 17.44
CA ILE A 163 8.59 0.63 18.15
C ILE A 163 9.03 0.57 19.60
N VAL A 164 9.91 1.46 20.01
CA VAL A 164 10.20 1.67 21.43
C VAL A 164 9.00 2.43 22.01
N ARG A 165 8.06 1.69 22.57
CA ARG A 165 7.03 2.26 23.45
C ARG A 165 7.70 2.72 24.73
N LEU A 166 8.01 4.00 24.82
CA LEU A 166 8.39 4.63 26.09
C LEU A 166 7.13 4.81 26.94
N HIS A 167 6.97 3.99 27.95
CA HIS A 167 6.02 4.25 29.04
C HIS A 167 6.58 5.39 29.89
N PHE A 168 5.98 6.57 29.77
CA PHE A 168 6.20 7.65 30.74
C PHE A 168 5.34 7.36 31.98
N SER A 169 5.97 6.89 33.04
CA SER A 169 5.37 6.96 34.38
C SER A 169 5.69 8.35 34.96
N PRO A 170 4.69 9.19 35.25
CA PRO A 170 4.95 10.44 35.95
C PRO A 170 5.31 10.12 37.40
N THR A 171 6.56 10.30 37.78
CA THR A 171 6.99 10.28 39.17
C THR A 171 6.44 11.53 39.85
N LEU A 172 5.42 11.35 40.66
CA LEU A 172 4.91 12.39 41.58
C LEU A 172 6.01 12.63 42.64
N THR A 173 6.64 13.79 42.61
CA THR A 173 7.46 14.29 43.70
C THR A 173 6.55 14.64 44.87
N PRO A 174 6.79 14.13 46.09
CA PRO A 174 6.04 14.56 47.25
C PRO A 174 6.51 15.95 47.68
N THR A 175 5.56 16.90 47.67
CA THR A 175 5.74 18.23 48.27
C THR A 175 5.93 18.08 49.75
N SER A 176 7.13 18.35 50.26
CA SER A 176 7.39 18.45 51.70
C SER A 176 6.65 19.70 52.26
N ARG A 177 5.68 19.47 53.07
CA ARG A 177 5.11 20.52 53.97
C ARG A 177 6.08 20.78 55.07
N ASN A 178 6.65 21.96 55.08
CA ASN A 178 7.38 22.47 56.19
C ASN A 178 6.39 23.14 57.15
N SER A 179 6.10 22.49 58.25
CA SER A 179 5.40 23.08 59.40
C SER A 179 6.44 23.85 60.21
N SER A 180 6.30 25.15 60.29
CA SER A 180 6.99 25.95 61.29
C SER A 180 5.99 26.58 62.22
N THR A 181 6.07 26.18 63.47
CA THR A 181 5.39 26.68 64.64
C THR A 181 6.00 28.05 65.02
N ARG A 182 5.17 29.05 65.16
CA ARG A 182 5.06 29.96 66.35
C ARG A 182 4.02 31.00 66.12
#